data_cb4be05dc1f400952cca61cf1ca36049
#
_entry.id   cb4be05dc1f400952cca61cf1ca36049
#
_cell.length_a   1.000
_cell.length_b   1.000
_cell.length_c   1.000
_cell.angle_alpha   90.00
_cell.angle_beta   90.00
_cell.angle_gamma   90.00
#
_symmetry.space_group_name_H-M   'P 1'
#
loop_
_entity.id
_entity.type
_entity.pdbx_description
1 polymer ?
#
loop_
_entity_poly.entity_id
_entity_poly.type
_entity_poly.pdbx_seq_one_letter_code
_entity_poly.pdbx_strand_id
1 'polypeptide(L)'
;NIVLEGLSCGNNLITSIDLSMNTALYVLWCPENQLSCLNIKNGNNTNFWQFYVSENPNLSCIEVDDAVWSSVNWTGIDFQASFSDDCNNDCSSSTTGINQLTTSKNLIQILDMMGRETSFKPNTPLIYVYDDGSTEKVFTIE
;
A
#
# COMPACT_ATOMS: atom_id res chain seq x y z
N ASN A 1 -8.45 6.67 0.47
CA ASN A 1 -9.78 7.21 0.79
C ASN A 1 -9.65 8.48 1.64
N ILE A 2 -9.74 9.65 1.03
CA ILE A 2 -9.53 10.96 1.69
C ILE A 2 -10.64 11.35 2.69
N VAL A 3 -11.74 10.61 2.74
CA VAL A 3 -12.88 10.85 3.66
C VAL A 3 -12.96 9.81 4.79
N LEU A 4 -11.94 8.95 4.94
CA LEU A 4 -11.90 8.00 6.03
C LEU A 4 -11.61 8.75 7.34
N GLU A 5 -12.54 8.73 8.27
CA GLU A 5 -12.48 9.41 9.56
C GLU A 5 -12.01 8.49 10.69
N GLY A 6 -12.35 7.22 10.62
CA GLY A 6 -11.97 6.22 11.62
C GLY A 6 -11.64 4.88 11.01
N LEU A 7 -10.64 4.21 11.55
CA LEU A 7 -10.28 2.84 11.21
C LEU A 7 -10.23 1.99 12.49
N SER A 8 -11.03 0.93 12.50
CA SER A 8 -10.99 -0.11 13.53
C SER A 8 -10.71 -1.45 12.87
N CYS A 9 -9.56 -2.02 13.15
CA CYS A 9 -9.07 -3.25 12.49
C CYS A 9 -8.39 -4.21 13.49
N GLY A 10 -8.69 -4.11 14.77
CA GLY A 10 -8.11 -4.98 15.80
C GLY A 10 -8.42 -6.46 15.60
N ASN A 11 -7.57 -7.31 16.17
CA ASN A 11 -7.67 -8.77 16.16
C ASN A 11 -7.70 -9.34 14.73
N ASN A 12 -6.65 -9.06 13.96
CA ASN A 12 -6.46 -9.53 12.60
C ASN A 12 -4.99 -9.97 12.37
N LEU A 13 -4.63 -10.27 11.14
CA LEU A 13 -3.28 -10.66 10.74
C LEU A 13 -2.63 -9.61 9.83
N ILE A 14 -2.94 -8.34 10.06
CA ILE A 14 -2.45 -7.24 9.23
C ILE A 14 -0.98 -7.00 9.55
N THR A 15 -0.14 -6.92 8.52
CA THR A 15 1.32 -6.75 8.67
C THR A 15 1.80 -5.34 8.35
N SER A 16 1.02 -4.57 7.58
CA SER A 16 1.38 -3.21 7.18
C SER A 16 0.13 -2.36 6.96
N ILE A 17 0.19 -1.09 7.36
CA ILE A 17 -0.86 -0.10 7.13
C ILE A 17 -0.20 1.21 6.73
N ASP A 18 -0.62 1.76 5.59
CA ASP A 18 -0.29 3.12 5.17
C ASP A 18 -1.57 3.98 5.15
N LEU A 19 -1.62 4.98 6.01
CA LEU A 19 -2.70 5.94 6.15
C LEU A 19 -2.26 7.37 5.82
N SER A 20 -1.11 7.55 5.19
CA SER A 20 -0.55 8.86 4.84
C SER A 20 -1.48 9.71 3.98
N MET A 21 -2.33 9.06 3.16
CA MET A 21 -3.30 9.75 2.30
C MET A 21 -4.68 9.95 2.96
N ASN A 22 -4.88 9.53 4.21
CA ASN A 22 -6.16 9.61 4.91
C ASN A 22 -6.21 10.86 5.81
N THR A 23 -6.22 12.03 5.21
CA THR A 23 -6.10 13.33 5.89
C THR A 23 -7.28 13.70 6.79
N ALA A 24 -8.42 13.00 6.69
CA ALA A 24 -9.58 13.17 7.55
C ALA A 24 -9.58 12.21 8.76
N LEU A 25 -8.59 11.30 8.87
CA LEU A 25 -8.56 10.30 9.92
C LEU A 25 -8.25 10.94 11.29
N TYR A 26 -9.06 10.61 12.30
CA TYR A 26 -8.88 11.04 13.69
C TYR A 26 -9.10 9.92 14.72
N VAL A 27 -9.41 8.68 14.26
CA VAL A 27 -9.50 7.47 15.09
C VAL A 27 -8.74 6.34 14.43
N LEU A 28 -7.79 5.75 15.15
CA LEU A 28 -7.16 4.48 14.80
C LEU A 28 -7.22 3.52 15.99
N TRP A 29 -7.89 2.38 15.79
CA TRP A 29 -7.97 1.27 16.74
C TRP A 29 -7.56 -0.01 16.03
N CYS A 30 -6.31 -0.45 16.21
CA CYS A 30 -5.74 -1.57 15.47
C CYS A 30 -4.86 -2.49 16.36
N PRO A 31 -5.30 -2.85 17.57
CA PRO A 31 -4.54 -3.76 18.43
C PRO A 31 -4.58 -5.20 17.90
N GLU A 32 -3.75 -6.06 18.50
CA GLU A 32 -3.75 -7.50 18.22
C GLU A 32 -3.64 -7.82 16.73
N ASN A 33 -2.55 -7.34 16.10
CA ASN A 33 -2.20 -7.60 14.71
C ASN A 33 -0.73 -8.04 14.61
N GLN A 34 -0.22 -8.13 13.41
CA GLN A 34 1.18 -8.49 13.11
C GLN A 34 1.90 -7.33 12.43
N LEU A 35 1.51 -6.08 12.76
CA LEU A 35 2.10 -4.89 12.13
C LEU A 35 3.62 -4.87 12.33
N SER A 36 4.34 -4.68 11.26
CA SER A 36 5.76 -4.36 11.20
C SER A 36 6.00 -2.99 10.58
N CYS A 37 4.97 -2.43 9.93
CA CYS A 37 4.99 -1.11 9.32
C CYS A 37 3.67 -0.39 9.56
N LEU A 38 3.74 0.85 10.06
CA LEU A 38 2.60 1.74 10.23
C LEU A 38 3.00 3.17 9.88
N ASN A 39 2.39 3.72 8.84
CA ASN A 39 2.54 5.12 8.45
C ASN A 39 1.21 5.85 8.64
N ILE A 40 1.19 6.84 9.52
CA ILE A 40 0.06 7.73 9.79
C ILE A 40 0.43 9.20 9.64
N LYS A 41 1.53 9.50 8.92
CA LYS A 41 1.98 10.86 8.60
C LYS A 41 1.04 11.49 7.56
N ASN A 42 -0.15 11.87 8.02
CA ASN A 42 -1.27 12.30 7.19
C ASN A 42 -1.62 13.80 7.33
N GLY A 43 -0.82 14.55 8.08
CA GLY A 43 -1.04 15.98 8.33
C GLY A 43 -2.12 16.28 9.38
N ASN A 44 -2.66 15.27 10.08
CA ASN A 44 -3.79 15.42 10.99
C ASN A 44 -3.56 14.83 12.39
N ASN A 45 -2.34 14.41 12.72
CA ASN A 45 -2.06 13.67 13.96
C ASN A 45 -2.50 14.41 15.24
N THR A 46 -2.37 15.72 15.28
CA THR A 46 -2.75 16.55 16.44
C THR A 46 -4.27 16.57 16.70
N ASN A 47 -5.08 16.18 15.75
CA ASN A 47 -6.53 16.09 15.87
C ASN A 47 -7.05 14.68 16.19
N PHE A 48 -6.13 13.71 16.37
CA PHE A 48 -6.54 12.36 16.73
C PHE A 48 -7.23 12.34 18.09
N TRP A 49 -8.45 11.85 18.10
CA TRP A 49 -9.24 11.64 19.29
C TRP A 49 -8.91 10.32 19.98
N GLN A 50 -8.57 9.29 19.19
CA GLN A 50 -8.21 7.98 19.69
C GLN A 50 -7.11 7.35 18.83
N PHE A 51 -6.04 6.90 19.49
CA PHE A 51 -4.95 6.17 18.88
C PHE A 51 -4.59 4.96 19.75
N TYR A 52 -4.71 3.75 19.22
CA TYR A 52 -4.37 2.53 19.93
C TYR A 52 -3.93 1.43 18.97
N VAL A 53 -2.67 0.99 19.09
CA VAL A 53 -2.04 -0.01 18.21
C VAL A 53 -1.17 -1.00 19.01
N SER A 54 -1.45 -1.19 20.29
CA SER A 54 -0.75 -2.16 21.15
C SER A 54 -0.96 -3.60 20.67
N GLU A 55 -0.16 -4.53 21.15
CA GLU A 55 -0.19 -5.95 20.79
C GLU A 55 0.10 -6.16 19.28
N ASN A 56 1.11 -5.41 18.81
CA ASN A 56 1.74 -5.56 17.51
C ASN A 56 3.25 -5.81 17.72
N PRO A 57 3.65 -7.04 18.09
CA PRO A 57 4.99 -7.31 18.61
C PRO A 57 6.13 -7.07 17.61
N ASN A 58 5.81 -6.96 16.32
CA ASN A 58 6.79 -6.68 15.26
C ASN A 58 6.90 -5.19 14.93
N LEU A 59 6.05 -4.33 15.52
CA LEU A 59 6.05 -2.89 15.24
C LEU A 59 7.11 -2.20 16.10
N SER A 60 8.13 -1.66 15.46
CA SER A 60 9.23 -0.95 16.13
C SER A 60 9.23 0.55 15.86
N CYS A 61 8.73 0.98 14.71
CA CYS A 61 8.66 2.37 14.31
C CYS A 61 7.29 2.71 13.73
N ILE A 62 6.72 3.83 14.17
CA ILE A 62 5.45 4.39 13.69
C ILE A 62 5.77 5.75 13.07
N GLU A 63 5.50 5.89 11.78
CA GLU A 63 5.76 7.14 11.08
C GLU A 63 4.62 8.13 11.29
N VAL A 64 4.97 9.35 11.73
CA VAL A 64 4.04 10.39 12.19
C VAL A 64 4.43 11.77 11.68
N ASP A 65 3.53 12.75 11.83
CA ASP A 65 3.80 14.15 11.46
C ASP A 65 4.84 14.82 12.38
N ASP A 66 4.78 14.53 13.67
CA ASP A 66 5.66 15.09 14.73
C ASP A 66 5.89 14.00 15.79
N ALA A 67 7.08 13.43 15.80
CA ALA A 67 7.45 12.34 16.71
C ALA A 67 7.50 12.79 18.18
N VAL A 68 7.90 14.03 18.43
CA VAL A 68 7.97 14.59 19.79
C VAL A 68 6.58 14.76 20.37
N TRP A 69 5.68 15.37 19.61
CA TRP A 69 4.29 15.53 20.00
C TRP A 69 3.61 14.18 20.25
N SER A 70 3.77 13.25 19.31
CA SER A 70 3.16 11.90 19.36
C SER A 70 3.63 11.12 20.59
N SER A 71 4.91 11.18 20.92
CA SER A 71 5.49 10.50 22.10
C SER A 71 4.93 11.00 23.43
N VAL A 72 4.49 12.25 23.48
CA VAL A 72 3.90 12.85 24.70
C VAL A 72 2.40 12.55 24.80
N ASN A 73 1.70 12.47 23.67
CA ASN A 73 0.24 12.44 23.64
C ASN A 73 -0.34 11.03 23.42
N TRP A 74 0.43 10.12 22.87
CA TRP A 74 -0.04 8.75 22.55
C TRP A 74 0.72 7.69 23.37
N THR A 75 -0.03 6.92 24.13
CA THR A 75 0.51 5.84 24.99
C THR A 75 0.04 4.45 24.57
N GLY A 76 -0.85 4.36 23.58
CA GLY A 76 -1.46 3.10 23.11
C GLY A 76 -0.58 2.31 22.14
N ILE A 77 0.70 2.14 22.47
CA ILE A 77 1.70 1.40 21.68
C ILE A 77 2.43 0.37 22.57
N ASP A 78 3.08 -0.59 21.96
CA ASP A 78 3.96 -1.54 22.65
C ASP A 78 5.29 -0.88 23.05
N PHE A 79 5.96 -1.43 24.08
CA PHE A 79 7.18 -0.86 24.65
C PHE A 79 8.38 -0.80 23.69
N GLN A 80 8.40 -1.69 22.67
CA GLN A 80 9.45 -1.72 21.65
C GLN A 80 9.19 -0.72 20.50
N ALA A 81 7.96 -0.19 20.40
CA ALA A 81 7.59 0.76 19.37
C ALA A 81 7.99 2.19 19.74
N SER A 82 8.33 2.97 18.75
CA SER A 82 8.65 4.40 18.88
C SER A 82 8.08 5.19 17.73
N PHE A 83 7.88 6.49 17.94
CA PHE A 83 7.44 7.40 16.87
C PHE A 83 8.65 8.03 16.18
N SER A 84 8.54 8.24 14.86
CA SER A 84 9.54 8.93 14.06
C SER A 84 8.87 9.75 12.94
N ASP A 85 9.48 10.86 12.56
CA ASP A 85 9.06 11.63 11.39
C ASP A 85 9.50 10.95 10.08
N ASP A 86 10.40 9.98 10.17
CA ASP A 86 10.87 9.13 9.07
C ASP A 86 11.35 7.79 9.65
N CYS A 87 10.61 6.74 9.38
CA CYS A 87 10.97 5.38 9.77
C CYS A 87 11.88 4.68 8.76
N ASN A 88 12.20 5.30 7.64
CA ASN A 88 12.86 4.67 6.50
C ASN A 88 12.16 3.39 6.01
N ASN A 89 10.85 3.32 6.21
CA ASN A 89 10.00 2.19 5.86
C ASN A 89 8.98 2.64 4.81
N ASP A 90 8.90 1.92 3.69
CA ASP A 90 7.81 2.08 2.75
C ASP A 90 6.67 1.11 3.10
N CYS A 91 5.69 1.59 3.88
CA CYS A 91 4.51 0.80 4.25
C CYS A 91 3.60 0.47 3.08
N SER A 92 3.77 1.15 1.94
CA SER A 92 3.01 0.87 0.71
C SER A 92 3.47 -0.42 0.02
N SER A 93 4.68 -0.87 0.35
CA SER A 93 5.29 -2.09 -0.21
C SER A 93 4.80 -3.38 0.43
N SER A 94 3.63 -3.40 1.07
CA SER A 94 2.99 -4.67 1.41
C SER A 94 2.62 -5.41 0.13
N THR A 95 3.60 -6.09 -0.42
CA THR A 95 3.38 -7.13 -1.42
C THR A 95 2.56 -8.24 -0.78
N THR A 96 1.25 -8.06 -0.70
CA THR A 96 0.35 -9.20 -0.66
C THR A 96 0.56 -9.96 -1.97
N GLY A 97 1.52 -10.87 -1.95
CA GLY A 97 1.57 -12.08 -2.79
C GLY A 97 1.35 -11.99 -4.30
N ILE A 98 1.34 -10.82 -4.90
CA ILE A 98 1.55 -10.67 -6.34
C ILE A 98 2.86 -9.91 -6.46
N ASN A 99 3.96 -10.65 -6.62
CA ASN A 99 5.12 -10.10 -7.29
C ASN A 99 4.64 -9.64 -8.66
N GLN A 100 4.17 -8.41 -8.77
CA GLN A 100 4.35 -7.69 -9.99
C GLN A 100 5.87 -7.50 -10.10
N LEU A 101 6.56 -8.55 -10.56
CA LEU A 101 7.78 -8.31 -11.29
C LEU A 101 7.36 -7.31 -12.37
N THR A 102 7.72 -6.04 -12.17
CA THR A 102 7.91 -5.12 -13.26
C THR A 102 9.22 -5.50 -13.94
N THR A 103 9.30 -6.71 -14.44
CA THR A 103 10.10 -6.94 -15.63
C THR A 103 9.38 -6.10 -16.67
N SER A 104 10.04 -5.04 -17.11
CA SER A 104 9.59 -4.29 -18.28
C SER A 104 9.50 -5.33 -19.41
N LYS A 105 8.30 -5.86 -19.62
CA LYS A 105 8.05 -6.80 -20.69
C LYS A 105 8.22 -6.04 -22.00
N ASN A 106 9.11 -6.47 -22.82
CA ASN A 106 9.27 -5.90 -24.12
C ASN A 106 8.32 -6.62 -25.10
N LEU A 107 7.47 -5.84 -25.78
CA LEU A 107 6.63 -6.37 -26.84
C LEU A 107 7.52 -6.83 -27.99
N ILE A 108 7.52 -8.13 -28.30
CA ILE A 108 8.34 -8.71 -29.37
C ILE A 108 7.54 -9.03 -30.62
N GLN A 109 6.24 -9.26 -30.50
CA GLN A 109 5.42 -9.63 -31.66
C GLN A 109 3.95 -9.24 -31.46
N ILE A 110 3.27 -8.88 -32.55
CA ILE A 110 1.82 -8.64 -32.58
C ILE A 110 1.21 -9.66 -33.54
N LEU A 111 0.20 -10.38 -33.04
CA LEU A 111 -0.53 -11.39 -33.82
C LEU A 111 -1.99 -11.00 -33.99
N ASP A 112 -2.60 -11.43 -35.09
CA ASP A 112 -4.05 -11.41 -35.25
C ASP A 112 -4.69 -12.56 -34.44
N MET A 113 -6.01 -12.61 -34.36
CA MET A 113 -6.76 -13.65 -33.63
C MET A 113 -6.60 -15.06 -34.23
N MET A 114 -5.98 -15.19 -35.39
CA MET A 114 -5.65 -16.47 -36.07
C MET A 114 -4.17 -16.87 -35.82
N GLY A 115 -3.43 -16.08 -35.00
CA GLY A 115 -2.03 -16.35 -34.68
C GLY A 115 -1.02 -15.92 -35.76
N ARG A 116 -1.42 -15.13 -36.75
CA ARG A 116 -0.52 -14.65 -37.82
C ARG A 116 0.06 -13.29 -37.40
N GLU A 117 1.34 -13.09 -37.68
CA GLU A 117 2.01 -11.82 -37.44
C GLU A 117 1.35 -10.66 -38.20
N THR A 118 1.15 -9.54 -37.50
CA THR A 118 0.53 -8.34 -38.08
C THR A 118 1.09 -7.08 -37.43
N SER A 119 0.86 -5.94 -38.05
CA SER A 119 1.12 -4.64 -37.41
C SER A 119 -0.05 -4.21 -36.52
N PHE A 120 0.20 -3.23 -35.63
CA PHE A 120 -0.87 -2.61 -34.85
C PHE A 120 -1.98 -2.07 -35.76
N LYS A 121 -3.23 -2.37 -35.39
CA LYS A 121 -4.45 -1.88 -36.08
C LYS A 121 -5.47 -1.49 -35.03
N PRO A 122 -5.90 -0.21 -34.94
CA PRO A 122 -6.97 0.20 -34.06
C PRO A 122 -8.30 -0.50 -34.44
N ASN A 123 -9.21 -0.59 -33.49
CA ASN A 123 -10.52 -1.22 -33.64
C ASN A 123 -10.48 -2.69 -34.06
N THR A 124 -9.35 -3.37 -33.83
CA THR A 124 -9.15 -4.79 -34.17
C THR A 124 -8.58 -5.52 -32.97
N PRO A 125 -9.14 -6.66 -32.53
CA PRO A 125 -8.56 -7.46 -31.48
C PRO A 125 -7.23 -8.06 -31.90
N LEU A 126 -6.20 -7.85 -31.11
CA LEU A 126 -4.83 -8.31 -31.33
C LEU A 126 -4.32 -9.14 -30.17
N ILE A 127 -3.30 -9.94 -30.39
CA ILE A 127 -2.55 -10.66 -29.36
C ILE A 127 -1.14 -10.09 -29.34
N TYR A 128 -0.75 -9.52 -28.20
CA TYR A 128 0.61 -9.08 -27.95
C TYR A 128 1.41 -10.21 -27.30
N VAL A 129 2.59 -10.48 -27.82
CA VAL A 129 3.54 -11.47 -27.29
C VAL A 129 4.74 -10.74 -26.75
N TYR A 130 5.15 -11.07 -25.53
CA TYR A 130 6.24 -10.43 -24.83
C TYR A 130 7.47 -11.35 -24.76
N ASP A 131 8.63 -10.76 -24.44
CA ASP A 131 9.93 -11.44 -24.35
C ASP A 131 10.00 -12.50 -23.23
N ASP A 132 9.11 -12.43 -22.24
CA ASP A 132 8.96 -13.43 -21.18
C ASP A 132 8.06 -14.63 -21.59
N GLY A 133 7.60 -14.66 -22.83
CA GLY A 133 6.67 -15.68 -23.37
C GLY A 133 5.21 -15.48 -22.99
N SER A 134 4.88 -14.44 -22.21
CA SER A 134 3.49 -14.12 -21.89
C SER A 134 2.77 -13.48 -23.08
N THR A 135 1.43 -13.62 -23.08
CA THR A 135 0.58 -13.04 -24.12
C THR A 135 -0.55 -12.23 -23.51
N GLU A 136 -0.96 -11.16 -24.17
CA GLU A 136 -2.06 -10.30 -23.80
C GLU A 136 -3.00 -10.06 -24.98
N LYS A 137 -4.33 -10.12 -24.76
CA LYS A 137 -5.32 -9.72 -25.75
C LYS A 137 -5.62 -8.23 -25.58
N VAL A 138 -5.40 -7.47 -26.65
CA VAL A 138 -5.55 -6.02 -26.66
C VAL A 138 -6.61 -5.61 -27.70
N PHE A 139 -7.49 -4.71 -27.29
CA PHE A 139 -8.44 -4.05 -28.17
C PHE A 139 -8.41 -2.55 -27.90
N THR A 140 -7.91 -1.78 -28.83
CA THR A 140 -7.78 -0.32 -28.72
C THR A 140 -8.83 0.35 -29.59
N ILE A 141 -9.61 1.26 -29.02
CA ILE A 141 -10.60 2.09 -29.72
C ILE A 141 -9.95 3.46 -29.97
N GLU A 142 -10.01 3.93 -31.20
CA GLU A 142 -9.71 5.32 -31.55
C GLU A 142 -10.99 6.16 -31.59
#